data_d589ad9756b63af6b0a3cbe85de253f9
#
_entry.id   d589ad9756b63af6b0a3cbe85de253f9
#
_cell.length_a   1.000
_cell.length_b   1.000
_cell.length_c   1.000
_cell.angle_alpha   90.00
_cell.angle_beta   90.00
_cell.angle_gamma   90.00
#
_symmetry.space_group_name_H-M   'P 1'
#
loop_
_entity.id
_entity.type
_entity.pdbx_description
1 polymer ?
#
loop_
_entity_poly.entity_id
_entity_poly.type
_entity_poly.pdbx_seq_one_letter_code
_entity_poly.pdbx_strand_id
1 'polypeptide(L)'
;MTFKGILDQVGTWGAQQALPVFFGDESTRNRLANDITGDFIFVDIPGGRQDYNDYAAEAFSITVLIQVLGTSHYESDSSSEIDVLDRTFTVITDIAKKAVCLYESEGAAVVKRQNIYDSPKSGWEITLNLSE
;
A
#
# COMPACT_ATOMS: atom_id res chain seq x y z
N MET A 1 10.54 4.22 15.67
CA MET A 1 9.96 3.92 14.32
C MET A 1 10.82 4.58 13.27
N THR A 2 11.30 3.84 12.31
CA THR A 2 12.14 4.34 11.22
C THR A 2 11.53 3.97 9.88
N PHE A 3 11.89 4.69 8.84
CA PHE A 3 11.45 4.36 7.47
C PHE A 3 11.91 2.95 7.08
N LYS A 4 13.16 2.62 7.39
CA LYS A 4 13.68 1.27 7.13
C LYS A 4 12.89 0.19 7.87
N GLY A 5 12.57 0.43 9.14
CA GLY A 5 11.76 -0.50 9.93
C GLY A 5 10.38 -0.74 9.33
N ILE A 6 9.74 0.32 8.84
CA ILE A 6 8.44 0.23 8.16
C ILE A 6 8.58 -0.58 6.87
N LEU A 7 9.59 -0.27 6.06
CA LEU A 7 9.83 -0.97 4.80
C LEU A 7 10.15 -2.45 5.02
N ASP A 8 10.96 -2.77 6.01
CA ASP A 8 11.30 -4.15 6.36
C ASP A 8 10.04 -4.90 6.81
N GLN A 9 9.17 -4.25 7.57
CA GLN A 9 7.92 -4.86 8.02
C GLN A 9 6.95 -5.13 6.85
N VAL A 10 6.80 -4.17 5.96
CA VAL A 10 5.96 -4.38 4.77
C VAL A 10 6.56 -5.46 3.88
N GLY A 11 7.89 -5.49 3.76
CA GLY A 11 8.60 -6.56 3.05
C GLY A 11 8.30 -7.94 3.62
N THR A 12 8.26 -8.07 4.94
CA THR A 12 7.88 -9.31 5.63
C THR A 12 6.44 -9.71 5.28
N TRP A 13 5.51 -8.78 5.34
CA TRP A 13 4.11 -9.05 4.98
C TRP A 13 3.96 -9.44 3.51
N GLY A 14 4.73 -8.80 2.62
CA GLY A 14 4.74 -9.15 1.20
C GLY A 14 5.28 -10.56 0.97
N ALA A 15 6.33 -10.94 1.67
CA ALA A 15 6.88 -12.29 1.59
C ALA A 15 5.87 -13.35 2.03
N GLN A 16 5.07 -13.06 3.05
CA GLN A 16 3.98 -13.94 3.50
C GLN A 16 2.90 -14.14 2.43
N GLN A 17 2.72 -13.14 1.55
CA GLN A 17 1.78 -13.20 0.42
C GLN A 17 2.45 -13.68 -0.87
N ALA A 18 3.74 -13.99 -0.84
CA ALA A 18 4.56 -14.33 -2.01
C ALA A 18 4.53 -13.23 -3.09
N LEU A 19 4.50 -11.96 -2.68
CA LEU A 19 4.48 -10.81 -3.57
C LEU A 19 5.74 -9.96 -3.40
N PRO A 20 6.30 -9.42 -4.50
CA PRO A 20 7.40 -8.47 -4.40
C PRO A 20 6.90 -7.14 -3.85
N VAL A 21 7.77 -6.47 -3.09
CA VAL A 21 7.50 -5.16 -2.50
C VAL A 21 8.50 -4.16 -3.06
N PHE A 22 7.99 -3.05 -3.55
CA PHE A 22 8.79 -1.94 -4.08
C PHE A 22 8.51 -0.67 -3.31
N PHE A 23 9.50 0.19 -3.25
CA PHE A 23 9.40 1.47 -2.56
C PHE A 23 9.83 2.60 -3.49
N GLY A 24 9.14 3.72 -3.39
CA GLY A 24 9.49 4.92 -4.13
C GLY A 24 8.38 5.96 -4.12
N ASP A 25 8.52 6.96 -4.96
CA ASP A 25 7.51 7.98 -5.19
C ASP A 25 6.57 7.58 -6.33
N GLU A 26 5.62 8.45 -6.65
CA GLU A 26 4.65 8.21 -7.72
C GLU A 26 5.33 7.99 -9.09
N SER A 27 6.38 8.72 -9.38
CA SER A 27 7.14 8.57 -10.63
C SER A 27 7.80 7.20 -10.73
N THR A 28 8.43 6.74 -9.64
CA THR A 28 9.01 5.40 -9.55
C THR A 28 7.94 4.34 -9.73
N ARG A 29 6.79 4.51 -9.09
CA ARG A 29 5.65 3.59 -9.18
C ARG A 29 5.15 3.45 -10.61
N ASN A 30 4.96 4.58 -11.31
CA ASN A 30 4.50 4.57 -12.70
C ASN A 30 5.47 3.83 -13.61
N ARG A 31 6.76 4.03 -13.44
CA ARG A 31 7.79 3.33 -14.20
C ARG A 31 7.77 1.82 -13.93
N LEU A 32 7.70 1.42 -12.66
CA LEU A 32 7.64 0.01 -12.27
C LEU A 32 6.36 -0.67 -12.77
N ALA A 33 5.25 0.03 -12.77
CA ALA A 33 3.98 -0.51 -13.24
C ALA A 33 4.03 -0.95 -14.70
N ASN A 34 4.86 -0.30 -15.53
CA ASN A 34 5.03 -0.69 -16.94
C ASN A 34 5.87 -1.95 -17.10
N ASP A 35 6.76 -2.25 -16.14
CA ASP A 35 7.72 -3.35 -16.25
C ASP A 35 7.24 -4.62 -15.55
N ILE A 36 6.31 -4.53 -14.62
CA ILE A 36 5.86 -5.66 -13.80
C ILE A 36 4.54 -6.20 -14.35
N THR A 37 4.49 -7.50 -14.64
CA THR A 37 3.27 -8.15 -15.16
C THR A 37 2.45 -8.85 -14.09
N GLY A 38 3.07 -9.30 -13.01
CA GLY A 38 2.38 -9.96 -11.89
C GLY A 38 1.85 -8.98 -10.86
N ASP A 39 1.25 -9.52 -9.81
CA ASP A 39 0.82 -8.71 -8.67
C ASP A 39 2.05 -8.22 -7.88
N PHE A 40 1.94 -7.05 -7.31
CA PHE A 40 3.02 -6.48 -6.51
C PHE A 40 2.46 -5.53 -5.45
N ILE A 41 3.30 -5.24 -4.45
CA ILE A 41 3.02 -4.28 -3.41
C ILE A 41 3.92 -3.07 -3.62
N PHE A 42 3.35 -1.89 -3.53
CA PHE A 42 4.09 -0.64 -3.63
C PHE A 42 3.89 0.18 -2.36
N VAL A 43 4.99 0.72 -1.82
CA VAL A 43 4.99 1.52 -0.59
C VAL A 43 5.55 2.90 -0.90
N ASP A 44 4.84 3.93 -0.46
CA ASP A 44 5.33 5.30 -0.45
C ASP A 44 5.16 5.88 0.95
N ILE A 45 6.13 6.67 1.37
CA ILE A 45 6.07 7.43 2.64
C ILE A 45 6.12 8.91 2.26
N PRO A 46 4.96 9.51 1.92
CA PRO A 46 4.93 10.89 1.42
C PRO A 46 5.27 11.92 2.47
N GLY A 47 5.19 11.59 3.75
CA GLY A 47 5.52 12.54 4.80
C GLY A 47 5.13 12.07 6.18
N GLY A 48 5.11 13.00 7.09
CA GLY A 48 4.71 12.78 8.46
C GLY A 48 4.16 14.06 9.06
N ARG A 49 3.68 13.97 10.27
CA ARG A 49 3.13 15.08 11.00
C ARG A 49 3.63 15.05 12.42
N GLN A 50 4.05 16.22 12.92
CA GLN A 50 4.40 16.41 14.31
C GLN A 50 3.31 17.24 14.98
N ASP A 51 2.69 16.66 16.00
CA ASP A 51 1.65 17.33 16.76
C ASP A 51 2.17 17.69 18.15
N TYR A 52 1.74 18.85 18.64
CA TYR A 52 1.99 19.30 20.00
C TYR A 52 0.67 19.28 20.76
N ASN A 53 0.71 18.79 21.98
CA ASN A 53 -0.45 18.86 22.87
C ASN A 53 -0.15 19.76 24.07
N ASP A 54 -1.18 20.07 24.86
CA ASP A 54 -1.10 20.97 26.00
C ASP A 54 -0.17 20.50 27.13
N TYR A 55 0.29 19.25 27.05
CA TYR A 55 1.20 18.64 28.01
C TYR A 55 2.64 18.60 27.50
N ALA A 56 2.95 19.33 26.45
CA ALA A 56 4.25 19.36 25.79
C ALA A 56 4.75 17.99 25.32
N ALA A 57 3.87 17.00 25.17
CA ALA A 57 4.22 15.74 24.56
C ALA A 57 4.22 15.91 23.05
N GLU A 58 5.36 15.60 22.44
CA GLU A 58 5.47 15.58 20.98
C GLU A 58 4.95 14.25 20.45
N ALA A 59 3.91 14.30 19.63
CA ALA A 59 3.42 13.15 18.91
C ALA A 59 3.86 13.25 17.45
N PHE A 60 4.65 12.31 17.00
CA PHE A 60 5.09 12.24 15.60
C PHE A 60 4.40 11.07 14.93
N SER A 61 3.74 11.34 13.80
CA SER A 61 3.13 10.31 12.98
C SER A 61 3.74 10.31 11.59
N ILE A 62 3.83 9.11 11.00
CA ILE A 62 4.31 8.93 9.64
C ILE A 62 3.14 8.43 8.80
N THR A 63 2.92 9.11 7.67
CA THR A 63 1.92 8.68 6.70
C THR A 63 2.56 7.67 5.75
N VAL A 64 1.97 6.48 5.66
CA VAL A 64 2.42 5.41 4.77
C VAL A 64 1.30 5.05 3.82
N LEU A 65 1.61 5.03 2.55
CA LEU A 65 0.68 4.64 1.50
C LEU A 65 1.12 3.28 0.97
N ILE A 66 0.21 2.31 1.00
CA ILE A 66 0.48 0.95 0.52
C ILE A 66 -0.54 0.63 -0.56
N GLN A 67 -0.06 0.19 -1.71
CA GLN A 67 -0.90 -0.28 -2.80
C GLN A 67 -0.59 -1.74 -3.11
N VAL A 68 -1.62 -2.51 -3.36
CA VAL A 68 -1.51 -3.86 -3.92
C VAL A 68 -2.16 -3.81 -5.30
N LEU A 69 -1.38 -4.03 -6.33
CA LEU A 69 -1.80 -3.86 -7.71
C LEU A 69 -1.52 -5.14 -8.50
N GLY A 70 -2.37 -5.39 -9.48
CA GLY A 70 -2.19 -6.46 -10.44
C GLY A 70 -2.52 -5.98 -11.83
N THR A 71 -2.07 -6.71 -12.84
CA THR A 71 -2.37 -6.37 -14.23
C THR A 71 -3.80 -6.76 -14.56
N SER A 72 -4.60 -5.80 -15.02
CA SER A 72 -5.93 -6.03 -15.53
C SER A 72 -5.93 -5.87 -17.05
N HIS A 73 -6.68 -6.71 -17.73
CA HIS A 73 -6.83 -6.66 -19.18
C HIS A 73 -8.19 -6.03 -19.51
N TYR A 74 -8.24 -4.69 -19.46
CA TYR A 74 -9.50 -3.98 -19.63
C TYR A 74 -10.09 -4.12 -21.05
N GLU A 75 -9.30 -4.58 -22.02
CA GLU A 75 -9.80 -4.93 -23.36
C GLU A 75 -10.48 -6.28 -23.41
N SER A 76 -10.29 -7.11 -22.38
CA SER A 76 -11.03 -8.36 -22.20
C SER A 76 -12.29 -8.08 -21.36
N ASP A 77 -13.09 -9.10 -21.11
CA ASP A 77 -14.31 -8.93 -20.34
C ASP A 77 -14.03 -8.48 -18.89
N SER A 78 -15.06 -7.98 -18.22
CA SER A 78 -14.97 -7.46 -16.85
C SER A 78 -14.61 -8.52 -15.82
N SER A 79 -14.71 -9.82 -16.14
CA SER A 79 -14.38 -10.89 -15.20
C SER A 79 -12.89 -10.92 -14.84
N SER A 80 -12.02 -10.62 -15.80
CA SER A 80 -10.58 -10.53 -15.55
C SER A 80 -10.23 -9.44 -14.53
N GLU A 81 -10.88 -8.29 -14.64
CA GLU A 81 -10.67 -7.18 -13.70
C GLU A 81 -11.22 -7.52 -12.31
N ILE A 82 -12.40 -8.16 -12.25
CA ILE A 82 -12.99 -8.59 -10.98
C ILE A 82 -12.06 -9.56 -10.26
N ASP A 83 -11.46 -10.53 -10.99
CA ASP A 83 -10.53 -11.50 -10.42
C ASP A 83 -9.29 -10.79 -9.81
N VAL A 84 -8.76 -9.80 -10.50
CA VAL A 84 -7.63 -9.00 -10.00
C VAL A 84 -8.04 -8.22 -8.75
N LEU A 85 -9.22 -7.58 -8.77
CA LEU A 85 -9.71 -6.82 -7.63
C LEU A 85 -9.97 -7.70 -6.41
N ASP A 86 -10.55 -8.87 -6.58
CA ASP A 86 -10.80 -9.81 -5.48
C ASP A 86 -9.49 -10.32 -4.88
N ARG A 87 -8.54 -10.71 -5.72
CA ARG A 87 -7.25 -11.22 -5.28
C ARG A 87 -6.45 -10.17 -4.52
N THR A 88 -6.38 -8.96 -5.07
CA THR A 88 -5.64 -7.87 -4.43
C THR A 88 -6.35 -7.33 -3.19
N PHE A 89 -7.67 -7.38 -3.14
CA PHE A 89 -8.44 -7.01 -1.95
C PHE A 89 -8.12 -7.91 -0.76
N THR A 90 -8.02 -9.21 -0.98
CA THR A 90 -7.64 -10.15 0.07
C THR A 90 -6.26 -9.82 0.65
N VAL A 91 -5.31 -9.47 -0.20
CA VAL A 91 -3.96 -9.10 0.23
C VAL A 91 -3.97 -7.79 1.00
N ILE A 92 -4.61 -6.74 0.48
CA ILE A 92 -4.56 -5.41 1.12
C ILE A 92 -5.29 -5.40 2.46
N THR A 93 -6.39 -6.15 2.59
CA THR A 93 -7.13 -6.23 3.85
C THR A 93 -6.34 -7.01 4.91
N ASP A 94 -5.59 -8.03 4.54
CA ASP A 94 -4.70 -8.73 5.45
C ASP A 94 -3.58 -7.80 5.95
N ILE A 95 -2.96 -7.05 5.06
CA ILE A 95 -1.93 -6.07 5.41
C ILE A 95 -2.49 -4.98 6.31
N ALA A 96 -3.68 -4.44 5.98
CA ALA A 96 -4.32 -3.41 6.79
C ALA A 96 -4.59 -3.90 8.21
N LYS A 97 -5.08 -5.11 8.36
CA LYS A 97 -5.35 -5.73 9.65
C LYS A 97 -4.09 -5.87 10.48
N LYS A 98 -3.01 -6.35 9.89
CA LYS A 98 -1.71 -6.49 10.55
C LYS A 98 -1.13 -5.14 10.97
N ALA A 99 -1.24 -4.14 10.09
CA ALA A 99 -0.72 -2.81 10.36
C ALA A 99 -1.48 -2.11 11.50
N VAL A 100 -2.80 -2.21 11.51
CA VAL A 100 -3.63 -1.66 12.58
C VAL A 100 -3.27 -2.29 13.92
N CYS A 101 -3.07 -3.59 13.96
CA CYS A 101 -2.69 -4.30 15.19
C CYS A 101 -1.29 -3.95 15.67
N LEU A 102 -0.32 -3.86 14.75
CA LEU A 102 1.08 -3.65 15.11
C LEU A 102 1.37 -2.20 15.53
N TYR A 103 0.78 -1.22 14.83
CA TYR A 103 1.06 0.20 15.04
C TYR A 103 -0.03 0.93 15.81
N GLU A 104 -1.01 0.21 16.33
CA GLU A 104 -2.15 0.79 17.07
C GLU A 104 -2.86 1.91 16.29
N SER A 105 -2.87 1.80 14.97
CA SER A 105 -3.55 2.76 14.10
C SER A 105 -5.06 2.69 14.33
N GLU A 106 -5.74 3.83 14.19
CA GLU A 106 -7.20 3.92 14.33
C GLU A 106 -7.97 3.23 13.21
N GLY A 107 -7.27 2.71 12.22
CA GLY A 107 -7.85 2.05 11.06
C GLY A 107 -7.34 2.65 9.77
N ALA A 108 -7.75 2.05 8.67
CA ALA A 108 -7.35 2.50 7.35
C ALA A 108 -8.52 2.33 6.38
N ALA A 109 -8.76 3.37 5.58
CA ALA A 109 -9.70 3.26 4.48
C ALA A 109 -9.05 2.45 3.35
N VAL A 110 -9.80 1.50 2.80
CA VAL A 110 -9.37 0.70 1.65
C VAL A 110 -10.02 1.28 0.41
N VAL A 111 -9.22 1.85 -0.48
CA VAL A 111 -9.69 2.59 -1.65
C VAL A 111 -9.34 1.82 -2.92
N LYS A 112 -10.32 1.64 -3.79
CA LYS A 112 -10.13 0.98 -5.08
C LYS A 112 -9.34 1.87 -6.03
N ARG A 113 -8.37 1.28 -6.74
CA ARG A 113 -7.63 1.93 -7.81
C ARG A 113 -7.76 1.10 -9.09
N GLN A 114 -8.19 1.72 -10.17
CA GLN A 114 -8.39 1.06 -11.46
C GLN A 114 -7.74 1.87 -12.58
N ASN A 115 -6.98 1.19 -13.43
CA ASN A 115 -6.43 1.74 -14.68
C ASN A 115 -5.72 3.08 -14.48
N ILE A 116 -4.95 3.20 -13.40
CA ILE A 116 -4.33 4.46 -12.96
C ILE A 116 -2.99 4.77 -13.64
N TYR A 117 -2.49 3.86 -14.47
CA TYR A 117 -1.21 4.01 -15.16
C TYR A 117 -1.36 3.75 -16.66
N ASP A 118 -0.32 4.08 -17.42
CA ASP A 118 -0.23 3.76 -18.84
C ASP A 118 -0.38 2.26 -19.09
N SER A 119 0.12 1.44 -18.18
CA SER A 119 -0.13 0.01 -18.14
C SER A 119 -1.39 -0.24 -17.28
N PRO A 120 -2.31 -1.11 -17.72
CA PRO A 120 -3.57 -1.33 -16.98
C PRO A 120 -3.32 -2.07 -15.68
N LYS A 121 -3.24 -1.33 -14.60
CA LYS A 121 -3.09 -1.85 -13.24
C LYS A 121 -4.34 -1.52 -12.43
N SER A 122 -4.81 -2.48 -11.69
CA SER A 122 -5.95 -2.33 -10.80
C SER A 122 -5.64 -2.98 -9.46
N GLY A 123 -6.26 -2.49 -8.42
CA GLY A 123 -6.08 -3.02 -7.08
C GLY A 123 -6.61 -2.07 -6.02
N TRP A 124 -5.93 -2.05 -4.89
CA TRP A 124 -6.41 -1.34 -3.71
C TRP A 124 -5.28 -0.58 -3.04
N GLU A 125 -5.65 0.48 -2.37
CA GLU A 125 -4.73 1.35 -1.66
C GLU A 125 -5.22 1.56 -0.23
N ILE A 126 -4.28 1.57 0.71
CA ILE A 126 -4.54 2.02 2.08
C ILE A 126 -3.57 3.15 2.42
N THR A 127 -4.06 4.08 3.22
CA THR A 127 -3.24 5.13 3.81
C THR A 127 -3.23 4.92 5.32
N LEU A 128 -2.05 4.78 5.89
CA LEU A 128 -1.86 4.55 7.32
C LEU A 128 -1.18 5.78 7.93
N ASN A 129 -1.64 6.17 9.10
CA ASN A 129 -0.95 7.15 9.93
C ASN A 129 -0.39 6.38 11.12
N LEU A 130 0.92 6.14 11.08
CA LEU A 130 1.61 5.34 12.08
C LEU A 130 2.20 6.26 13.13
N SER A 131 1.96 5.97 14.39
CA SER A 131 2.51 6.70 15.52
C SER A 131 3.13 5.74 16.52
N GLU A 132 4.11 6.24 17.22
CA GLU A 132 4.69 5.52 18.36
C GLU A 132 3.94 5.85 19.64
#